data_7a51b4a405fa116757b432a6dbcb2b7d
#
_entry.id   7a51b4a405fa116757b432a6dbcb2b7d
#
_cell.length_a   1.000
_cell.length_b   1.000
_cell.length_c   1.000
_cell.angle_alpha   90.00
_cell.angle_beta   90.00
_cell.angle_gamma   90.00
#
_symmetry.space_group_name_H-M   'P 1'
#
loop_
_entity.id
_entity.type
_entity.pdbx_description
1 polymer ?
#
loop_
_entity_poly.entity_id
_entity_poly.type
_entity_poly.pdbx_seq_one_letter_code
_entity_poly.pdbx_strand_id
1 'polypeptide(L)'
;GKESGQGHSNDLNGFNPEGVARLDATKKNGRRCSAAVAHLRPALARGNVKLITRAHVDKIIFSGVTAQAITYRHKGKLHTIDAEKEIILSGGAINSPHILMLSGVGPSDHLLKHGITPVIDLPGVGQNLQDHAKIELQYECKKSFPIQKVDSPINKLAAGIQWIFTRTGI
;
A
#
# COMPACT_ATOMS: atom_id res chain seq x y z
N GLY A 1 9.24 -2.94 -29.23
CA GLY A 1 10.41 -3.40 -28.48
C GLY A 1 11.16 -4.50 -29.23
N LYS A 2 10.54 -5.64 -29.54
CA LYS A 2 11.20 -6.73 -30.28
C LYS A 2 11.69 -6.28 -31.67
N GLU A 3 10.89 -5.53 -32.38
CA GLU A 3 11.23 -4.97 -33.72
C GLU A 3 12.37 -3.94 -33.66
N SER A 4 12.60 -3.33 -32.51
CA SER A 4 13.70 -2.38 -32.27
C SER A 4 14.97 -3.06 -31.69
N GLY A 5 15.05 -4.40 -31.70
CA GLY A 5 16.19 -5.15 -31.21
C GLY A 5 16.30 -5.25 -29.69
N GLN A 6 15.27 -4.82 -28.96
CA GLN A 6 15.24 -4.97 -27.49
C GLN A 6 14.99 -6.43 -27.11
N GLY A 7 15.76 -6.92 -26.13
CA GLY A 7 15.57 -8.25 -25.55
C GLY A 7 14.16 -8.41 -24.96
N HIS A 8 13.68 -9.63 -24.86
CA HIS A 8 12.42 -9.96 -24.20
C HIS A 8 12.69 -10.53 -22.81
N SER A 9 12.11 -9.92 -21.78
CA SER A 9 12.07 -10.50 -20.43
C SER A 9 10.70 -11.14 -20.19
N ASN A 10 10.68 -12.26 -19.54
CA ASN A 10 9.43 -12.90 -19.10
C ASN A 10 8.91 -12.26 -17.81
N ASP A 11 9.78 -11.65 -17.02
CA ASP A 11 9.47 -11.03 -15.74
C ASP A 11 10.44 -9.88 -15.46
N LEU A 12 9.94 -8.64 -15.45
CA LEU A 12 10.72 -7.44 -15.15
C LEU A 12 11.10 -7.31 -13.67
N ASN A 13 10.47 -8.11 -12.80
CA ASN A 13 10.78 -8.17 -11.37
C ASN A 13 11.58 -9.42 -11.01
N GLY A 14 11.91 -10.25 -12.00
CA GLY A 14 12.66 -11.48 -11.83
C GLY A 14 14.16 -11.29 -11.84
N PHE A 15 14.87 -12.39 -12.00
CA PHE A 15 16.34 -12.44 -11.97
C PHE A 15 17.00 -11.70 -13.14
N ASN A 16 16.34 -11.62 -14.29
CA ASN A 16 16.81 -10.87 -15.46
C ASN A 16 15.80 -9.84 -15.91
N PRO A 17 15.81 -8.62 -15.33
CA PRO A 17 14.81 -7.59 -15.58
C PRO A 17 15.02 -6.79 -16.87
N GLU A 18 16.14 -7.00 -17.60
CA GLU A 18 16.46 -6.25 -18.81
C GLU A 18 15.60 -6.68 -19.99
N GLY A 19 15.05 -5.70 -20.73
CA GLY A 19 14.32 -5.93 -21.97
C GLY A 19 12.89 -5.39 -21.93
N VAL A 20 12.07 -5.90 -22.85
CA VAL A 20 10.66 -5.56 -22.98
C VAL A 20 9.81 -6.72 -22.48
N ALA A 21 8.86 -6.44 -21.58
CA ALA A 21 7.92 -7.42 -21.06
C ALA A 21 6.50 -6.82 -20.92
N ARG A 22 5.54 -7.68 -20.65
CA ARG A 22 4.23 -7.23 -20.17
C ARG A 22 4.37 -6.80 -18.71
N LEU A 23 3.84 -5.63 -18.38
CA LEU A 23 3.79 -5.19 -16.98
C LEU A 23 2.82 -6.08 -16.19
N ASP A 24 3.30 -6.55 -15.06
CA ASP A 24 2.45 -7.23 -14.09
C ASP A 24 1.44 -6.27 -13.49
N ALA A 25 0.25 -6.78 -13.24
CA ALA A 25 -0.81 -6.01 -12.63
C ALA A 25 -1.58 -6.85 -11.61
N THR A 26 -1.95 -6.22 -10.50
CA THR A 26 -2.78 -6.84 -9.47
C THR A 26 -4.23 -6.98 -9.96
N LYS A 27 -4.45 -7.96 -10.85
CA LYS A 27 -5.77 -8.25 -11.44
C LYS A 27 -6.05 -9.74 -11.45
N LYS A 28 -7.33 -10.11 -11.31
CA LYS A 28 -7.83 -11.49 -11.41
C LYS A 28 -9.16 -11.47 -12.16
N ASN A 29 -9.29 -12.30 -13.19
CA ASN A 29 -10.50 -12.41 -14.02
C ASN A 29 -10.98 -11.04 -14.54
N GLY A 30 -10.07 -10.23 -15.10
CA GLY A 30 -10.36 -8.91 -15.64
C GLY A 30 -10.71 -7.83 -14.61
N ARG A 31 -10.60 -8.10 -13.31
CA ARG A 31 -10.90 -7.14 -12.24
C ARG A 31 -9.68 -6.86 -11.37
N ARG A 32 -9.65 -5.66 -10.78
CA ARG A 32 -8.63 -5.32 -9.79
C ARG A 32 -8.68 -6.29 -8.62
N CYS A 33 -7.55 -6.91 -8.31
CA CYS A 33 -7.35 -7.81 -7.18
C CYS A 33 -6.49 -7.12 -6.13
N SER A 34 -7.08 -6.21 -5.36
CA SER A 34 -6.36 -5.53 -4.27
C SER A 34 -6.02 -6.50 -3.14
N ALA A 35 -5.10 -6.11 -2.24
CA ALA A 35 -4.77 -6.89 -1.05
C ALA A 35 -6.02 -7.25 -0.22
N ALA A 36 -7.01 -6.35 -0.17
CA ALA A 36 -8.28 -6.64 0.49
C ALA A 36 -9.04 -7.79 -0.17
N VAL A 37 -9.02 -7.87 -1.51
CA VAL A 37 -9.69 -8.96 -2.26
C VAL A 37 -8.88 -10.24 -2.18
N ALA A 38 -7.56 -10.16 -2.32
CA ALA A 38 -6.67 -11.32 -2.38
C ALA A 38 -6.48 -11.99 -1.01
N HIS A 39 -6.39 -11.20 0.06
CA HIS A 39 -5.95 -11.69 1.38
C HIS A 39 -6.98 -11.44 2.48
N LEU A 40 -7.48 -10.19 2.63
CA LEU A 40 -8.35 -9.85 3.76
C LEU A 40 -9.70 -10.56 3.72
N ARG A 41 -10.38 -10.56 2.56
CA ARG A 41 -11.70 -11.23 2.44
C ARG A 41 -11.63 -12.72 2.73
N PRO A 42 -10.67 -13.49 2.19
CA PRO A 42 -10.48 -14.88 2.58
C PRO A 42 -10.14 -15.07 4.06
N ALA A 43 -9.36 -14.15 4.66
CA ALA A 43 -9.04 -14.20 6.07
C ALA A 43 -10.29 -14.00 6.94
N LEU A 44 -11.11 -13.01 6.62
CA LEU A 44 -12.39 -12.76 7.31
C LEU A 44 -13.35 -13.97 7.21
N ALA A 45 -13.37 -14.65 6.07
CA ALA A 45 -14.21 -15.83 5.86
C ALA A 45 -13.83 -17.01 6.79
N ARG A 46 -12.61 -17.06 7.31
CA ARG A 46 -12.16 -18.07 8.29
C ARG A 46 -12.70 -17.83 9.70
N GLY A 47 -13.25 -16.65 9.99
CA GLY A 47 -13.86 -16.32 11.27
C GLY A 47 -12.88 -15.97 12.41
N ASN A 48 -11.56 -16.08 12.19
CA ASN A 48 -10.54 -15.81 13.19
C ASN A 48 -9.91 -14.40 13.08
N VAL A 49 -10.49 -13.51 12.25
CA VAL A 49 -10.05 -12.14 12.05
C VAL A 49 -11.20 -11.20 12.37
N LYS A 50 -10.94 -10.21 13.24
CA LYS A 50 -11.85 -9.10 13.49
C LYS A 50 -11.35 -7.85 12.80
N LEU A 51 -12.12 -7.29 11.89
CA LEU A 51 -11.81 -6.04 11.20
C LEU A 51 -12.55 -4.87 11.85
N ILE A 52 -11.82 -3.85 12.26
CA ILE A 52 -12.38 -2.58 12.75
C ILE A 52 -11.94 -1.49 11.77
N THR A 53 -12.89 -0.97 11.00
CA THR A 53 -12.66 0.13 10.05
C THR A 53 -13.01 1.47 10.68
N ARG A 54 -12.51 2.57 10.07
CA ARG A 54 -12.71 3.94 10.60
C ARG A 54 -12.25 4.07 12.05
N ALA A 55 -11.21 3.33 12.40
CA ALA A 55 -10.53 3.37 13.67
C ALA A 55 -9.19 4.10 13.48
N HIS A 56 -8.93 5.10 14.30
CA HIS A 56 -7.67 5.83 14.31
C HIS A 56 -6.85 5.37 15.50
N VAL A 57 -5.70 4.76 15.26
CA VAL A 57 -4.79 4.33 16.33
C VAL A 57 -4.12 5.56 16.92
N ASP A 58 -4.22 5.74 18.24
CA ASP A 58 -3.59 6.84 18.95
C ASP A 58 -2.14 6.49 19.33
N LYS A 59 -1.95 5.38 20.04
CA LYS A 59 -0.63 4.93 20.48
C LYS A 59 -0.62 3.46 20.91
N ILE A 60 0.59 2.93 21.08
CA ILE A 60 0.88 1.66 21.73
C ILE A 60 1.10 1.92 23.21
N ILE A 61 0.59 1.03 24.06
CA ILE A 61 0.85 1.03 25.50
C ILE A 61 1.97 0.04 25.79
N PHE A 62 2.97 0.52 26.52
CA PHE A 62 4.11 -0.28 26.95
C PHE A 62 4.06 -0.53 28.47
N SER A 63 4.55 -1.72 28.88
CA SER A 63 4.97 -2.01 30.24
C SER A 63 6.48 -2.25 30.22
N GLY A 64 7.24 -1.32 30.83
CA GLY A 64 8.66 -1.24 30.56
C GLY A 64 8.90 -1.05 29.06
N VAL A 65 9.62 -1.98 28.43
CA VAL A 65 9.91 -1.98 26.98
C VAL A 65 9.05 -2.97 26.19
N THR A 66 8.08 -3.61 26.83
CA THR A 66 7.19 -4.59 26.19
C THR A 66 5.88 -3.95 25.76
N ALA A 67 5.55 -4.03 24.48
CA ALA A 67 4.25 -3.57 23.95
C ALA A 67 3.13 -4.51 24.45
N GLN A 68 2.11 -3.96 25.11
CA GLN A 68 1.02 -4.73 25.71
C GLN A 68 -0.33 -4.49 25.05
N ALA A 69 -0.59 -3.27 24.61
CA ALA A 69 -1.90 -2.89 24.10
C ALA A 69 -1.80 -1.77 23.07
N ILE A 70 -2.88 -1.51 22.37
CA ILE A 70 -3.06 -0.30 21.56
C ILE A 70 -4.27 0.48 22.03
N THR A 71 -4.21 1.80 21.91
CA THR A 71 -5.39 2.66 22.01
C THR A 71 -5.79 3.18 20.63
N TYR A 72 -7.09 3.24 20.37
CA TYR A 72 -7.63 3.76 19.13
C TYR A 72 -8.96 4.47 19.34
N ARG A 73 -9.27 5.43 18.46
CA ARG A 73 -10.56 6.13 18.43
C ARG A 73 -11.45 5.51 17.37
N HIS A 74 -12.66 5.16 17.77
CA HIS A 74 -13.71 4.68 16.88
C HIS A 74 -15.05 5.30 17.27
N LYS A 75 -15.75 5.90 16.31
CA LYS A 75 -17.04 6.59 16.55
C LYS A 75 -16.97 7.61 17.71
N GLY A 76 -15.88 8.37 17.78
CA GLY A 76 -15.68 9.41 18.80
C GLY A 76 -15.28 8.91 20.19
N LYS A 77 -15.20 7.60 20.41
CA LYS A 77 -14.83 6.98 21.69
C LYS A 77 -13.43 6.41 21.65
N LEU A 78 -12.72 6.48 22.77
CA LEU A 78 -11.43 5.83 22.97
C LEU A 78 -11.64 4.37 23.37
N HIS A 79 -10.90 3.48 22.77
CA HIS A 79 -10.90 2.05 23.03
C HIS A 79 -9.47 1.56 23.29
N THR A 80 -9.34 0.47 24.03
CA THR A 80 -8.08 -0.23 24.25
C THR A 80 -8.26 -1.69 23.85
N ILE A 81 -7.24 -2.26 23.21
CA ILE A 81 -7.16 -3.69 22.90
C ILE A 81 -5.81 -4.19 23.37
N ASP A 82 -5.82 -5.21 24.21
CA ASP A 82 -4.63 -5.90 24.68
C ASP A 82 -4.11 -6.87 23.61
N ALA A 83 -2.79 -7.01 23.54
CA ALA A 83 -2.13 -7.93 22.64
C ALA A 83 -1.56 -9.12 23.43
N GLU A 84 -2.00 -10.32 23.12
CA GLU A 84 -1.53 -11.53 23.79
C GLU A 84 -0.15 -12.00 23.30
N LYS A 85 0.21 -11.66 22.06
CA LYS A 85 1.46 -12.11 21.42
C LYS A 85 2.28 -10.97 20.88
N GLU A 86 1.75 -10.22 19.91
CA GLU A 86 2.50 -9.16 19.23
C GLU A 86 1.57 -8.08 18.68
N ILE A 87 2.14 -6.91 18.39
CA ILE A 87 1.50 -5.80 17.69
C ILE A 87 2.25 -5.57 16.39
N ILE A 88 1.55 -5.68 15.26
CA ILE A 88 2.12 -5.51 13.92
C ILE A 88 1.73 -4.13 13.39
N LEU A 89 2.71 -3.27 13.15
CA LEU A 89 2.52 -1.96 12.54
C LEU A 89 2.66 -2.06 11.02
N SER A 90 1.58 -1.78 10.30
CA SER A 90 1.51 -1.75 8.83
C SER A 90 0.91 -0.44 8.32
N GLY A 91 1.20 0.67 9.01
CA GLY A 91 0.68 2.01 8.69
C GLY A 91 1.41 2.71 7.54
N GLY A 92 2.42 2.09 6.95
CA GLY A 92 3.27 2.66 5.91
C GLY A 92 4.41 3.52 6.46
N ALA A 93 5.20 4.08 5.55
CA ALA A 93 6.45 4.79 5.86
C ALA A 93 6.27 6.05 6.74
N ILE A 94 5.08 6.62 6.75
CA ILE A 94 4.76 7.83 7.54
C ILE A 94 4.05 7.45 8.84
N ASN A 95 2.99 6.66 8.80
CA ASN A 95 2.16 6.43 9.99
C ASN A 95 2.79 5.44 10.96
N SER A 96 3.55 4.44 10.52
CA SER A 96 4.19 3.50 11.44
C SER A 96 5.21 4.19 12.36
N PRO A 97 6.18 4.97 11.86
CA PRO A 97 7.08 5.73 12.74
C PRO A 97 6.34 6.81 13.54
N HIS A 98 5.28 7.40 13.00
CA HIS A 98 4.47 8.37 13.75
C HIS A 98 3.80 7.71 14.97
N ILE A 99 3.19 6.55 14.83
CA ILE A 99 2.60 5.80 15.95
C ILE A 99 3.68 5.40 16.96
N LEU A 100 4.85 4.96 16.53
CA LEU A 100 5.98 4.66 17.42
C LEU A 100 6.38 5.88 18.24
N MET A 101 6.58 7.03 17.60
CA MET A 101 6.95 8.27 18.31
C MET A 101 5.86 8.73 19.28
N LEU A 102 4.58 8.68 18.91
CA LEU A 102 3.45 8.98 19.81
C LEU A 102 3.39 8.01 21.01
N SER A 103 4.01 6.84 20.87
CA SER A 103 4.08 5.81 21.93
C SER A 103 5.36 5.88 22.77
N GLY A 104 6.21 6.89 22.54
CA GLY A 104 7.46 7.07 23.28
C GLY A 104 8.64 6.29 22.68
N VAL A 105 8.54 5.79 21.45
CA VAL A 105 9.63 5.05 20.77
C VAL A 105 10.17 5.90 19.61
N GLY A 106 11.39 6.42 19.76
CA GLY A 106 12.00 7.32 18.77
C GLY A 106 13.16 8.11 19.34
N PRO A 107 13.65 9.14 18.62
CA PRO A 107 14.73 10.01 19.11
C PRO A 107 14.30 10.75 20.39
N SER A 108 14.94 10.46 21.50
CA SER A 108 14.54 10.96 22.81
C SER A 108 14.43 12.49 22.89
N ASP A 109 15.41 13.21 22.36
CA ASP A 109 15.40 14.68 22.34
C ASP A 109 14.23 15.26 21.55
N HIS A 110 13.87 14.61 20.46
CA HIS A 110 12.71 14.98 19.65
C HIS A 110 11.41 14.74 20.41
N LEU A 111 11.26 13.57 21.03
CA LEU A 111 10.08 13.22 21.80
C LEU A 111 9.86 14.19 22.97
N LEU A 112 10.91 14.50 23.72
CA LEU A 112 10.86 15.44 24.85
C LEU A 112 10.41 16.85 24.41
N LYS A 113 10.88 17.35 23.27
CA LYS A 113 10.44 18.64 22.70
C LYS A 113 8.94 18.71 22.43
N HIS A 114 8.31 17.55 22.19
CA HIS A 114 6.86 17.42 21.96
C HIS A 114 6.08 16.96 23.20
N GLY A 115 6.70 16.97 24.38
CA GLY A 115 6.06 16.56 25.63
C GLY A 115 5.77 15.07 25.73
N ILE A 116 6.45 14.26 24.94
CA ILE A 116 6.31 12.78 24.95
C ILE A 116 7.46 12.20 25.76
N THR A 117 7.14 11.44 26.82
CA THR A 117 8.13 10.75 27.63
C THR A 117 8.72 9.58 26.83
N PRO A 118 10.05 9.54 26.60
CA PRO A 118 10.68 8.42 25.93
C PRO A 118 10.53 7.13 26.73
N VAL A 119 10.13 6.06 26.02
CA VAL A 119 10.11 4.67 26.54
C VAL A 119 11.34 3.93 26.02
N ILE A 120 11.65 4.12 24.74
CA ILE A 120 12.82 3.52 24.09
C ILE A 120 13.44 4.57 23.18
N ASP A 121 14.73 4.85 23.41
CA ASP A 121 15.50 5.74 22.53
C ASP A 121 15.93 4.99 21.27
N LEU A 122 15.28 5.32 20.16
CA LEU A 122 15.55 4.77 18.82
C LEU A 122 15.73 5.89 17.81
N PRO A 123 16.96 6.42 17.63
CA PRO A 123 17.23 7.57 16.78
C PRO A 123 16.81 7.40 15.30
N GLY A 124 16.77 6.16 14.80
CA GLY A 124 16.39 5.85 13.42
C GLY A 124 14.89 5.96 13.13
N VAL A 125 14.02 6.02 14.15
CA VAL A 125 12.56 6.11 13.92
C VAL A 125 12.20 7.45 13.30
N GLY A 126 11.53 7.41 12.15
CA GLY A 126 11.12 8.58 11.38
C GLY A 126 12.26 9.24 10.58
N GLN A 127 13.44 8.61 10.54
CA GLN A 127 14.57 9.08 9.76
C GLN A 127 14.66 8.35 8.41
N ASN A 128 15.49 8.89 7.51
CA ASN A 128 15.87 8.25 6.25
C ASN A 128 14.67 7.85 5.36
N LEU A 129 13.64 8.70 5.31
CA LEU A 129 12.51 8.52 4.37
C LEU A 129 13.03 8.63 2.94
N GLN A 130 12.79 7.61 2.13
CA GLN A 130 13.21 7.54 0.74
C GLN A 130 12.02 7.26 -0.17
N ASP A 131 12.08 7.82 -1.37
CA ASP A 131 11.13 7.54 -2.44
C ASP A 131 11.85 7.44 -3.78
N HIS A 132 11.20 6.86 -4.79
CA HIS A 132 11.77 6.71 -6.11
C HIS A 132 11.92 8.06 -6.81
N ALA A 133 13.12 8.33 -7.35
CA ALA A 133 13.29 9.39 -8.32
C ALA A 133 12.60 8.97 -9.64
N LYS A 134 11.67 9.78 -10.13
CA LYS A 134 10.94 9.52 -11.37
C LYS A 134 11.09 10.67 -12.34
N ILE A 135 11.48 10.36 -13.56
CA ILE A 135 11.48 11.29 -14.69
C ILE A 135 10.46 10.77 -15.70
N GLU A 136 9.49 11.61 -16.05
CA GLU A 136 8.52 11.29 -17.09
C GLU A 136 8.94 11.95 -18.41
N LEU A 137 9.15 11.13 -19.43
CA LEU A 137 9.38 11.59 -20.79
C LEU A 137 8.09 11.40 -21.58
N GLN A 138 7.53 12.50 -22.05
CA GLN A 138 6.32 12.48 -22.87
C GLN A 138 6.68 12.80 -24.33
N TYR A 139 6.20 11.97 -25.24
CA TYR A 139 6.37 12.15 -26.68
C TYR A 139 5.00 12.24 -27.36
N GLU A 140 4.86 13.21 -28.25
CA GLU A 140 3.69 13.27 -29.10
C GLU A 140 3.84 12.29 -30.27
N CYS A 141 2.85 11.44 -30.45
CA CYS A 141 2.84 10.45 -31.52
C CYS A 141 2.25 11.05 -32.81
N LYS A 142 3.00 11.03 -33.88
CA LYS A 142 2.55 11.49 -35.23
C LYS A 142 1.41 10.65 -35.80
N LYS A 143 1.21 9.43 -35.33
CA LYS A 143 0.14 8.51 -35.74
C LYS A 143 -0.80 8.23 -34.59
N SER A 144 -2.11 8.19 -34.86
CA SER A 144 -3.10 7.82 -33.85
C SER A 144 -2.96 6.35 -33.46
N PHE A 145 -2.78 6.09 -32.19
CA PHE A 145 -2.69 4.74 -31.62
C PHE A 145 -4.08 4.20 -31.23
N PRO A 146 -4.25 2.86 -31.10
CA PRO A 146 -5.53 2.24 -30.76
C PRO A 146 -6.18 2.81 -29.50
N ILE A 147 -5.40 3.19 -28.47
CA ILE A 147 -5.91 3.77 -27.22
C ILE A 147 -6.66 5.08 -27.47
N GLN A 148 -6.18 5.93 -28.38
CA GLN A 148 -6.86 7.19 -28.73
C GLN A 148 -8.18 6.97 -29.48
N LYS A 149 -8.31 5.86 -30.22
CA LYS A 149 -9.56 5.48 -30.90
C LYS A 149 -10.68 5.11 -29.91
N VAL A 150 -10.32 4.70 -28.68
CA VAL A 150 -11.28 4.37 -27.63
C VAL A 150 -11.84 5.60 -26.93
N ASP A 151 -11.24 6.77 -27.11
CA ASP A 151 -11.65 7.99 -26.40
C ASP A 151 -13.01 8.56 -26.86
N SER A 152 -13.56 8.07 -27.97
CA SER A 152 -14.93 8.46 -28.34
C SER A 152 -15.97 7.84 -27.38
N PRO A 153 -17.08 8.55 -27.07
CA PRO A 153 -18.11 8.03 -26.16
C PRO A 153 -18.69 6.67 -26.62
N ILE A 154 -18.87 6.49 -27.92
CA ILE A 154 -19.40 5.24 -28.50
C ILE A 154 -18.44 4.09 -28.30
N ASN A 155 -17.15 4.29 -28.52
CA ASN A 155 -16.13 3.26 -28.36
C ASN A 155 -15.92 2.91 -26.87
N LYS A 156 -16.01 3.89 -25.97
CA LYS A 156 -16.01 3.65 -24.52
C LYS A 156 -17.19 2.79 -24.09
N LEU A 157 -18.39 3.07 -24.62
CA LEU A 157 -19.57 2.25 -24.34
C LEU A 157 -19.41 0.83 -24.89
N ALA A 158 -18.96 0.68 -26.13
CA ALA A 158 -18.71 -0.65 -26.73
C ALA A 158 -17.67 -1.46 -25.95
N ALA A 159 -16.56 -0.83 -25.55
CA ALA A 159 -15.54 -1.45 -24.71
C ALA A 159 -16.08 -1.84 -23.33
N GLY A 160 -16.94 -1.00 -22.74
CA GLY A 160 -17.62 -1.30 -21.47
C GLY A 160 -18.54 -2.51 -21.57
N ILE A 161 -19.35 -2.59 -22.63
CA ILE A 161 -20.23 -3.73 -22.92
C ILE A 161 -19.40 -5.01 -23.13
N GLN A 162 -18.38 -4.95 -23.98
CA GLN A 162 -17.47 -6.06 -24.20
C GLN A 162 -16.88 -6.57 -22.86
N TRP A 163 -16.39 -5.64 -22.02
CA TRP A 163 -15.81 -6.02 -20.73
C TRP A 163 -16.83 -6.68 -19.78
N ILE A 164 -18.09 -6.22 -19.77
CA ILE A 164 -19.14 -6.82 -18.92
C ILE A 164 -19.37 -8.29 -19.31
N PHE A 165 -19.45 -8.59 -20.59
CA PHE A 165 -19.79 -9.94 -21.06
C PHE A 165 -18.60 -10.89 -21.17
N THR A 166 -17.43 -10.40 -21.59
CA THR A 166 -16.27 -11.25 -21.89
C THR A 166 -15.14 -11.13 -20.89
N ARG A 167 -15.14 -10.09 -20.04
CA ARG A 167 -14.02 -9.74 -19.14
C ARG A 167 -12.70 -9.50 -19.91
N THR A 168 -12.79 -9.27 -21.19
CA THR A 168 -11.70 -8.88 -22.08
C THR A 168 -11.94 -7.48 -22.59
N GLY A 169 -10.91 -6.81 -23.05
CA GLY A 169 -10.98 -5.45 -23.58
C GLY A 169 -9.65 -5.03 -24.18
N ILE A 170 -9.52 -3.77 -24.44
CA ILE A 170 -8.40 -3.12 -25.12
C ILE A 170 -7.15 -3.25 -24.32
#